data_8f4ab9361170deb1056d69ffe60b7529
#
_entry.id   8f4ab9361170deb1056d69ffe60b7529
#
_cell.length_a   1.000
_cell.length_b   1.000
_cell.length_c   1.000
_cell.angle_alpha   90.00
_cell.angle_beta   90.00
_cell.angle_gamma   90.00
#
_symmetry.space_group_name_H-M   'P 1'
#
loop_
_entity.id
_entity.type
_entity.pdbx_description
1 polymer ?
#
loop_
_entity_poly.entity_id
_entity_poly.type
_entity_poly.pdbx_seq_one_letter_code
_entity_poly.pdbx_strand_id
1 'polypeptide(L)'
;LKVGTSLTPTFRIRERLWEDSQWKVLNFIFCQRCGHPVPGKHSTCHVDLMSRHDGRSISYSGGWHDAGDLSQQTLQTGDVTFALLEAYNKQRNINPALAARLREEAEWGVEFILKNRYGDGYRASSMGLLIWQDGVFNTLDDISSVRVQNMAFDNFLYAGYEAYASMTLDNDPMLQEYLLRVAEEDFAF
;
A
#
# COMPACT_ATOMS: atom_id res chain seq x y z
N LEU A 1 -22.55 25.96 16.30
CA LEU A 1 -21.74 26.92 17.04
C LEU A 1 -21.91 28.32 16.46
N LYS A 2 -21.84 29.33 17.32
CA LYS A 2 -21.83 30.74 16.92
C LYS A 2 -20.52 31.38 17.38
N VAL A 3 -19.82 32.01 16.45
CA VAL A 3 -18.58 32.75 16.73
C VAL A 3 -18.76 34.18 16.18
N GLY A 4 -18.96 35.14 17.06
CA GLY A 4 -19.33 36.51 16.66
C GLY A 4 -20.66 36.51 15.90
N THR A 5 -20.65 36.96 14.64
CA THR A 5 -21.80 36.99 13.73
C THR A 5 -21.92 35.73 12.87
N SER A 6 -20.90 34.86 12.83
CA SER A 6 -20.85 33.65 12.01
C SER A 6 -21.50 32.47 12.70
N LEU A 7 -22.27 31.71 11.94
CA LEU A 7 -22.86 30.45 12.38
C LEU A 7 -22.21 29.29 11.61
N THR A 8 -21.83 28.21 12.31
CA THR A 8 -21.44 26.98 11.64
C THR A 8 -22.70 26.24 11.14
N PRO A 9 -22.57 25.41 10.08
CA PRO A 9 -23.61 24.44 9.76
C PRO A 9 -23.92 23.56 10.97
N THR A 10 -25.11 22.98 11.02
CA THR A 10 -25.47 22.01 12.02
C THR A 10 -24.62 20.76 11.83
N PHE A 11 -23.99 20.27 12.89
CA PHE A 11 -23.25 19.03 12.90
C PHE A 11 -23.65 18.15 14.10
N ARG A 12 -23.44 16.86 13.97
CA ARG A 12 -23.72 15.90 15.05
C ARG A 12 -22.44 15.60 15.82
N ILE A 13 -22.55 15.57 17.13
CA ILE A 13 -21.51 15.02 18.02
C ILE A 13 -21.99 13.63 18.40
N ARG A 14 -21.25 12.60 18.01
CA ARG A 14 -21.55 11.20 18.36
C ARG A 14 -20.26 10.39 18.42
N GLU A 15 -20.30 9.29 19.13
CA GLU A 15 -19.25 8.27 19.03
C GLU A 15 -19.22 7.69 17.61
N ARG A 16 -18.03 7.27 17.17
CA ARG A 16 -17.82 6.63 15.86
C ARG A 16 -18.21 7.51 14.65
N LEU A 17 -18.12 8.82 14.80
CA LEU A 17 -18.51 9.79 13.75
C LEU A 17 -17.81 9.55 12.40
N TRP A 18 -16.56 9.10 12.43
CA TRP A 18 -15.72 8.90 11.25
C TRP A 18 -15.76 7.48 10.68
N GLU A 19 -16.55 6.58 11.24
CA GLU A 19 -16.59 5.18 10.79
C GLU A 19 -17.04 5.04 9.33
N ASP A 20 -18.10 5.75 8.94
CA ASP A 20 -18.58 5.75 7.55
C ASP A 20 -17.51 6.26 6.57
N SER A 21 -16.69 7.24 7.02
CA SER A 21 -15.57 7.78 6.23
C SER A 21 -14.43 6.78 6.12
N GLN A 22 -14.13 6.04 7.19
CA GLN A 22 -13.12 4.98 7.16
C GLN A 22 -13.50 3.87 6.17
N TRP A 23 -14.76 3.43 6.16
CA TRP A 23 -15.26 2.46 5.18
C TRP A 23 -15.13 2.96 3.74
N LYS A 24 -15.40 4.24 3.49
CA LYS A 24 -15.26 4.83 2.14
C LYS A 24 -13.80 4.91 1.70
N VAL A 25 -12.90 5.33 2.59
CA VAL A 25 -11.46 5.39 2.30
C VAL A 25 -10.90 3.99 2.05
N LEU A 26 -11.25 3.03 2.90
CA LEU A 26 -10.85 1.63 2.73
C LEU A 26 -11.34 1.05 1.39
N ASN A 27 -12.60 1.31 1.03
CA ASN A 27 -13.13 0.90 -0.28
C ASN A 27 -12.41 1.60 -1.44
N PHE A 28 -12.03 2.87 -1.29
CA PHE A 28 -11.24 3.57 -2.29
C PHE A 28 -9.87 2.90 -2.48
N ILE A 29 -9.15 2.61 -1.38
CA ILE A 29 -7.85 1.91 -1.42
C ILE A 29 -8.00 0.55 -2.09
N PHE A 30 -8.97 -0.25 -1.69
CA PHE A 30 -9.27 -1.55 -2.33
C PHE A 30 -9.47 -1.42 -3.84
N CYS A 31 -10.17 -0.38 -4.31
CA CYS A 31 -10.40 -0.13 -5.74
C CYS A 31 -9.13 0.24 -6.51
N GLN A 32 -8.00 0.53 -5.83
CA GLN A 32 -6.71 0.84 -6.45
C GLN A 32 -5.78 -0.38 -6.51
N ARG A 33 -6.19 -1.56 -6.05
CA ARG A 33 -5.34 -2.76 -6.07
C ARG A 33 -4.82 -3.03 -7.48
N CYS A 34 -3.50 -3.04 -7.65
CA CYS A 34 -2.82 -3.37 -8.90
C CYS A 34 -2.68 -4.89 -9.07
N GLY A 35 -2.85 -5.41 -10.29
CA GLY A 35 -2.77 -6.84 -10.57
C GLY A 35 -4.00 -7.65 -10.12
N HIS A 36 -5.02 -6.97 -9.60
CA HIS A 36 -6.26 -7.58 -9.12
C HIS A 36 -7.47 -6.98 -9.87
N PRO A 37 -8.36 -7.79 -10.46
CA PRO A 37 -9.54 -7.25 -11.11
C PRO A 37 -10.53 -6.72 -10.08
N VAL A 38 -10.93 -5.46 -10.21
CA VAL A 38 -11.94 -4.83 -9.36
C VAL A 38 -13.20 -4.58 -10.21
N PRO A 39 -14.27 -5.36 -10.02
CA PRO A 39 -15.48 -5.26 -10.83
C PRO A 39 -16.06 -3.83 -10.87
N GLY A 40 -16.32 -3.34 -12.08
CA GLY A 40 -16.86 -1.99 -12.30
C GLY A 40 -15.84 -0.86 -12.13
N LYS A 41 -14.55 -1.17 -11.95
CA LYS A 41 -13.44 -0.21 -11.86
C LYS A 41 -12.39 -0.47 -12.93
N HIS A 42 -11.66 -1.57 -12.82
CA HIS A 42 -10.64 -1.95 -13.81
C HIS A 42 -10.49 -3.48 -13.89
N SER A 43 -9.93 -3.95 -15.00
CA SER A 43 -9.55 -5.35 -15.20
C SER A 43 -8.23 -5.67 -14.47
N THR A 44 -7.76 -6.90 -14.62
CA THR A 44 -6.40 -7.28 -14.24
C THR A 44 -5.38 -6.42 -15.00
N CYS A 45 -4.44 -5.81 -14.29
CA CYS A 45 -3.48 -4.86 -14.83
C CYS A 45 -2.06 -5.20 -14.37
N HIS A 46 -1.05 -4.75 -15.12
CA HIS A 46 0.39 -4.75 -14.76
C HIS A 46 0.96 -6.11 -14.29
N VAL A 47 0.33 -7.24 -14.64
CA VAL A 47 0.80 -8.57 -14.21
C VAL A 47 2.04 -9.04 -14.96
N ASP A 48 2.37 -8.41 -16.09
CA ASP A 48 3.52 -8.63 -16.96
C ASP A 48 4.74 -7.78 -16.60
N LEU A 49 4.60 -6.82 -15.67
CA LEU A 49 5.69 -5.93 -15.29
C LEU A 49 6.75 -6.64 -14.45
N MET A 50 7.98 -6.50 -14.91
CA MET A 50 9.15 -7.09 -14.27
C MET A 50 10.20 -6.02 -13.95
N SER A 51 10.62 -5.94 -12.70
CA SER A 51 11.85 -5.27 -12.31
C SER A 51 13.04 -6.20 -12.47
N ARG A 52 14.23 -5.66 -12.72
CA ARG A 52 15.44 -6.46 -12.90
C ARG A 52 16.62 -5.81 -12.21
N HIS A 53 17.37 -6.63 -11.45
CA HIS A 53 18.59 -6.22 -10.77
C HIS A 53 19.51 -7.44 -10.56
N ASP A 54 20.78 -7.30 -10.91
CA ASP A 54 21.83 -8.31 -10.75
C ASP A 54 21.42 -9.73 -11.19
N GLY A 55 20.87 -9.83 -12.42
CA GLY A 55 20.41 -11.09 -13.00
C GLY A 55 19.11 -11.66 -12.42
N ARG A 56 18.55 -11.05 -11.39
CA ARG A 56 17.27 -11.42 -10.78
C ARG A 56 16.12 -10.62 -11.38
N SER A 57 14.96 -11.24 -11.49
CA SER A 57 13.73 -10.58 -11.95
C SER A 57 12.63 -10.78 -10.90
N ILE A 58 11.90 -9.71 -10.60
CA ILE A 58 10.77 -9.70 -9.66
C ILE A 58 9.55 -9.12 -10.36
N SER A 59 8.40 -9.78 -10.25
CA SER A 59 7.14 -9.21 -10.72
C SER A 59 6.73 -8.01 -9.88
N TYR A 60 6.42 -6.89 -10.54
CA TYR A 60 6.01 -5.65 -9.88
C TYR A 60 4.49 -5.52 -9.71
N SER A 61 3.72 -6.53 -9.99
CA SER A 61 2.26 -6.55 -9.79
C SER A 61 1.90 -6.56 -8.29
N GLY A 62 0.80 -5.93 -7.89
CA GLY A 62 0.34 -5.80 -6.49
C GLY A 62 0.50 -4.38 -5.95
N GLY A 63 0.23 -4.14 -4.66
CA GLY A 63 0.14 -2.79 -4.11
C GLY A 63 -1.05 -2.01 -4.67
N TRP A 64 -0.95 -0.68 -4.73
CA TRP A 64 -2.04 0.18 -5.19
C TRP A 64 -1.54 1.21 -6.19
N HIS A 65 -2.38 1.53 -7.19
CA HIS A 65 -2.16 2.67 -8.07
C HIS A 65 -2.19 3.97 -7.25
N ASP A 66 -1.31 4.90 -7.58
CA ASP A 66 -1.14 6.15 -6.84
C ASP A 66 -1.71 7.38 -7.55
N ALA A 67 -1.85 7.34 -8.86
CA ALA A 67 -2.29 8.47 -9.67
C ALA A 67 -3.21 8.07 -10.82
N GLY A 68 -3.76 9.05 -11.51
CA GLY A 68 -4.69 8.86 -12.63
C GLY A 68 -4.05 8.30 -13.90
N ASP A 69 -2.73 8.30 -14.00
CA ASP A 69 -1.94 7.62 -15.03
C ASP A 69 -1.64 6.16 -14.64
N LEU A 70 -2.21 5.69 -13.52
CA LEU A 70 -2.09 4.33 -13.01
C LEU A 70 -0.65 3.91 -12.69
N SER A 71 0.23 4.89 -12.49
CA SER A 71 1.55 4.70 -11.92
C SER A 71 1.47 4.11 -10.49
N GLN A 72 2.60 3.72 -9.98
CA GLN A 72 2.68 3.06 -8.68
C GLN A 72 4.05 3.26 -8.05
N GLN A 73 4.07 3.53 -6.77
CA GLN A 73 5.29 3.67 -6.00
C GLN A 73 5.28 2.75 -4.77
N THR A 74 6.36 2.00 -4.59
CA THR A 74 6.48 1.08 -3.45
C THR A 74 6.50 1.84 -2.12
N LEU A 75 7.14 3.01 -2.07
CA LEU A 75 7.18 3.82 -0.85
C LEU A 75 5.79 4.31 -0.44
N GLN A 76 5.00 4.81 -1.39
CA GLN A 76 3.61 5.23 -1.11
C GLN A 76 2.73 4.05 -0.67
N THR A 77 2.97 2.85 -1.25
CA THR A 77 2.33 1.63 -0.76
C THR A 77 2.73 1.36 0.71
N GLY A 78 3.97 1.63 1.09
CA GLY A 78 4.44 1.55 2.48
C GLY A 78 3.69 2.51 3.41
N ASP A 79 3.55 3.77 3.01
CA ASP A 79 2.81 4.79 3.77
C ASP A 79 1.35 4.38 4.00
N VAL A 80 0.68 3.92 2.94
CA VAL A 80 -0.72 3.45 3.02
C VAL A 80 -0.82 2.22 3.91
N THR A 81 0.12 1.28 3.80
CA THR A 81 0.19 0.08 4.66
C THR A 81 0.31 0.45 6.12
N PHE A 82 1.22 1.36 6.47
CA PHE A 82 1.37 1.86 7.82
C PHE A 82 0.08 2.51 8.35
N ALA A 83 -0.56 3.36 7.55
CA ALA A 83 -1.82 4.00 7.92
C ALA A 83 -2.96 2.99 8.15
N LEU A 84 -3.03 1.93 7.35
CA LEU A 84 -4.01 0.86 7.51
C LEU A 84 -3.77 0.04 8.79
N LEU A 85 -2.51 -0.27 9.11
CA LEU A 85 -2.12 -0.94 10.36
C LEU A 85 -2.45 -0.10 11.59
N GLU A 86 -2.19 1.21 11.54
CA GLU A 86 -2.58 2.16 12.57
C GLU A 86 -4.11 2.19 12.78
N ALA A 87 -4.86 2.25 11.68
CA ALA A 87 -6.32 2.22 11.73
C ALA A 87 -6.84 0.89 12.29
N TYR A 88 -6.23 -0.23 11.89
CA TYR A 88 -6.53 -1.56 12.44
C TYR A 88 -6.33 -1.60 13.95
N ASN A 89 -5.17 -1.17 14.44
CA ASN A 89 -4.88 -1.15 15.88
C ASN A 89 -5.90 -0.34 16.68
N LYS A 90 -6.36 0.78 16.14
CA LYS A 90 -7.39 1.61 16.77
C LYS A 90 -8.78 0.98 16.74
N GLN A 91 -9.09 0.19 15.72
CA GLN A 91 -10.43 -0.37 15.49
C GLN A 91 -10.62 -1.78 16.04
N ARG A 92 -9.55 -2.56 16.30
CA ARG A 92 -9.65 -3.99 16.63
C ARG A 92 -10.52 -4.31 17.86
N ASN A 93 -10.60 -3.38 18.82
CA ASN A 93 -11.43 -3.53 20.02
C ASN A 93 -12.74 -2.72 19.97
N ILE A 94 -12.95 -1.89 18.93
CA ILE A 94 -14.11 -0.98 18.80
C ILE A 94 -15.06 -1.49 17.74
N ASN A 95 -14.53 -1.83 16.56
CA ASN A 95 -15.29 -2.35 15.42
C ASN A 95 -14.52 -3.50 14.75
N PRO A 96 -14.70 -4.75 15.24
CA PRO A 96 -13.98 -5.91 14.72
C PRO A 96 -14.19 -6.15 13.21
N ALA A 97 -15.37 -5.81 12.67
CA ALA A 97 -15.65 -5.98 11.26
C ALA A 97 -14.83 -5.02 10.39
N LEU A 98 -14.73 -3.76 10.78
CA LEU A 98 -13.89 -2.78 10.12
C LEU A 98 -12.41 -3.14 10.29
N ALA A 99 -12.01 -3.55 11.50
CA ALA A 99 -10.65 -3.96 11.78
C ALA A 99 -10.19 -5.13 10.91
N ALA A 100 -11.02 -6.16 10.72
CA ALA A 100 -10.71 -7.29 9.86
C ALA A 100 -10.43 -6.86 8.41
N ARG A 101 -11.22 -5.93 7.88
CA ARG A 101 -11.03 -5.41 6.52
C ARG A 101 -9.81 -4.50 6.39
N LEU A 102 -9.53 -3.67 7.40
CA LEU A 102 -8.33 -2.83 7.46
C LEU A 102 -7.07 -3.69 7.47
N ARG A 103 -7.09 -4.77 8.25
CA ARG A 103 -6.00 -5.73 8.32
C ARG A 103 -5.77 -6.44 6.98
N GLU A 104 -6.81 -6.99 6.37
CA GLU A 104 -6.72 -7.67 5.07
C GLU A 104 -6.12 -6.75 3.99
N GLU A 105 -6.50 -5.48 4.00
CA GLU A 105 -5.97 -4.50 3.07
C GLU A 105 -4.51 -4.13 3.40
N ALA A 106 -4.16 -4.05 4.69
CA ALA A 106 -2.78 -3.84 5.11
C ALA A 106 -1.86 -5.00 4.72
N GLU A 107 -2.32 -6.25 4.88
CA GLU A 107 -1.57 -7.44 4.47
C GLU A 107 -1.26 -7.45 2.97
N TRP A 108 -2.18 -6.95 2.12
CA TRP A 108 -1.92 -6.75 0.69
C TRP A 108 -0.73 -5.80 0.44
N GLY A 109 -0.63 -4.71 1.20
CA GLY A 109 0.49 -3.79 1.12
C GLY A 109 1.79 -4.38 1.67
N VAL A 110 1.74 -5.09 2.78
CA VAL A 110 2.89 -5.79 3.37
C VAL A 110 3.48 -6.79 2.37
N GLU A 111 2.66 -7.60 1.73
CA GLU A 111 3.11 -8.55 0.70
C GLU A 111 3.85 -7.82 -0.43
N PHE A 112 3.31 -6.70 -0.90
CA PHE A 112 3.93 -5.93 -1.97
C PHE A 112 5.28 -5.33 -1.56
N ILE A 113 5.40 -4.78 -0.36
CA ILE A 113 6.65 -4.23 0.15
C ILE A 113 7.72 -5.33 0.23
N LEU A 114 7.38 -6.46 0.80
CA LEU A 114 8.30 -7.58 1.00
C LEU A 114 8.81 -8.18 -0.31
N LYS A 115 7.93 -8.39 -1.28
CA LYS A 115 8.31 -9.04 -2.55
C LYS A 115 9.20 -8.18 -3.45
N ASN A 116 9.17 -6.87 -3.30
CA ASN A 116 9.93 -5.94 -4.15
C ASN A 116 11.39 -5.74 -3.73
N ARG A 117 11.85 -6.49 -2.71
CA ARG A 117 13.25 -6.45 -2.21
C ARG A 117 14.16 -7.38 -3.00
N TYR A 118 15.39 -6.92 -3.24
CA TYR A 118 16.46 -7.76 -3.77
C TYR A 118 17.37 -8.34 -2.67
N GLY A 119 17.30 -7.82 -1.44
CA GLY A 119 18.05 -8.31 -0.29
C GLY A 119 19.51 -7.81 -0.21
N ASP A 120 19.84 -6.79 -0.99
CA ASP A 120 21.14 -6.14 -1.08
C ASP A 120 21.01 -4.60 -0.99
N GLY A 121 19.95 -4.11 -0.38
CA GLY A 121 19.57 -2.70 -0.31
C GLY A 121 18.86 -2.16 -1.55
N TYR A 122 18.84 -2.91 -2.65
CA TYR A 122 18.07 -2.54 -3.83
C TYR A 122 16.63 -3.03 -3.74
N ARG A 123 15.72 -2.21 -4.26
CA ARG A 123 14.27 -2.47 -4.28
C ARG A 123 13.65 -1.98 -5.60
N ALA A 124 12.67 -2.70 -6.12
CA ALA A 124 11.79 -2.16 -7.14
C ALA A 124 10.96 -1.04 -6.51
N SER A 125 11.16 0.22 -6.96
CA SER A 125 10.71 1.41 -6.25
C SER A 125 9.49 2.07 -6.87
N SER A 126 9.37 2.05 -8.18
CA SER A 126 8.25 2.68 -8.88
C SER A 126 8.03 2.09 -10.26
N MET A 127 6.80 2.20 -10.73
CA MET A 127 6.40 1.92 -12.10
C MET A 127 5.79 3.17 -12.73
N GLY A 128 6.12 3.44 -13.96
CA GLY A 128 5.52 4.48 -14.77
C GLY A 128 5.13 3.94 -16.15
N LEU A 129 3.96 4.35 -16.62
CA LEU A 129 3.50 4.13 -17.98
C LEU A 129 4.22 5.08 -18.93
N LEU A 130 4.84 4.53 -19.98
CA LEU A 130 5.56 5.29 -20.98
C LEU A 130 4.71 5.53 -22.24
N ILE A 131 3.99 4.52 -22.69
CA ILE A 131 3.16 4.57 -23.91
C ILE A 131 1.88 3.76 -23.66
N TRP A 132 0.76 4.34 -24.00
CA TRP A 132 -0.56 3.71 -24.04
C TRP A 132 -0.90 3.40 -25.50
N GLN A 133 -0.75 2.13 -25.89
CA GLN A 133 -0.74 1.79 -27.31
C GLN A 133 -2.12 1.86 -27.94
N ASP A 134 -3.15 1.46 -27.23
CA ASP A 134 -4.54 1.43 -27.73
C ASP A 134 -5.42 2.56 -27.16
N GLY A 135 -4.86 3.42 -26.32
CA GLY A 135 -5.58 4.47 -25.60
C GLY A 135 -6.43 3.97 -24.45
N VAL A 136 -6.30 2.69 -24.10
CA VAL A 136 -6.92 2.07 -22.91
C VAL A 136 -5.84 1.81 -21.89
N PHE A 137 -6.02 2.28 -20.66
CA PHE A 137 -5.03 2.13 -19.60
C PHE A 137 -5.07 0.72 -19.01
N ASN A 138 -3.93 0.26 -18.50
CA ASN A 138 -3.79 -1.00 -17.78
C ASN A 138 -4.04 -2.25 -18.63
N THR A 139 -3.72 -2.19 -19.89
CA THR A 139 -3.70 -3.37 -20.76
C THR A 139 -2.28 -3.92 -20.85
N LEU A 140 -2.14 -5.18 -21.24
CA LEU A 140 -0.83 -5.86 -21.32
C LEU A 140 0.05 -5.34 -22.46
N ASP A 141 -0.48 -4.52 -23.35
CA ASP A 141 0.24 -3.90 -24.45
C ASP A 141 0.80 -2.52 -24.12
N ASP A 142 0.49 -1.97 -22.94
CA ASP A 142 1.08 -0.73 -22.46
C ASP A 142 2.59 -0.88 -22.22
N ILE A 143 3.37 0.08 -22.72
CA ILE A 143 4.80 0.12 -22.46
C ILE A 143 5.06 0.84 -21.14
N SER A 144 5.51 0.08 -20.17
CA SER A 144 5.82 0.56 -18.83
C SER A 144 7.27 0.29 -18.45
N SER A 145 7.78 1.02 -17.48
CA SER A 145 9.10 0.77 -16.90
C SER A 145 9.03 0.67 -15.39
N VAL A 146 9.84 -0.23 -14.83
CA VAL A 146 10.02 -0.37 -13.39
C VAL A 146 11.41 0.13 -13.00
N ARG A 147 11.48 1.09 -12.08
CA ARG A 147 12.72 1.60 -11.55
C ARG A 147 13.18 0.73 -10.39
N VAL A 148 14.48 0.43 -10.38
CA VAL A 148 15.14 -0.24 -9.25
C VAL A 148 16.18 0.72 -8.67
N GLN A 149 16.19 0.88 -7.36
CA GLN A 149 17.11 1.80 -6.70
C GLN A 149 17.45 1.33 -5.29
N ASN A 150 18.63 1.77 -4.80
CA ASN A 150 19.05 1.70 -3.40
C ASN A 150 19.12 3.15 -2.90
N MET A 151 18.22 3.51 -1.99
CA MET A 151 18.20 4.82 -1.35
C MET A 151 18.09 4.63 0.16
N ALA A 152 19.08 5.11 0.90
CA ALA A 152 19.13 4.98 2.35
C ALA A 152 17.88 5.54 3.04
N PHE A 153 17.33 6.65 2.54
CA PHE A 153 16.08 7.22 3.08
C PHE A 153 14.90 6.27 2.91
N ASP A 154 14.74 5.66 1.73
CA ASP A 154 13.65 4.73 1.44
C ASP A 154 13.82 3.45 2.28
N ASN A 155 15.03 2.89 2.35
CA ASN A 155 15.33 1.69 3.14
C ASN A 155 15.04 1.91 4.63
N PHE A 156 15.39 3.08 5.17
CA PHE A 156 15.04 3.46 6.53
C PHE A 156 13.52 3.48 6.78
N LEU A 157 12.73 4.01 5.84
CA LEU A 157 11.27 4.02 5.97
C LEU A 157 10.69 2.60 5.85
N TYR A 158 11.17 1.79 4.90
CA TYR A 158 10.73 0.40 4.78
C TYR A 158 11.01 -0.41 6.05
N ALA A 159 12.21 -0.26 6.63
CA ALA A 159 12.54 -0.87 7.92
C ALA A 159 11.53 -0.48 9.01
N GLY A 160 11.10 0.78 9.03
CA GLY A 160 10.06 1.26 9.95
C GLY A 160 8.69 0.62 9.70
N TYR A 161 8.25 0.50 8.44
CA TYR A 161 6.97 -0.13 8.10
C TYR A 161 6.96 -1.62 8.42
N GLU A 162 8.04 -2.33 8.11
CA GLU A 162 8.20 -3.77 8.34
C GLU A 162 8.27 -4.08 9.85
N ALA A 163 9.02 -3.29 10.61
CA ALA A 163 9.06 -3.41 12.07
C ALA A 163 7.68 -3.15 12.70
N TYR A 164 6.97 -2.12 12.21
CA TYR A 164 5.64 -1.83 12.70
C TYR A 164 4.62 -2.92 12.34
N ALA A 165 4.71 -3.47 11.13
CA ALA A 165 3.88 -4.60 10.71
C ALA A 165 4.15 -5.85 11.57
N SER A 166 5.42 -6.13 11.90
CA SER A 166 5.81 -7.20 12.82
C SER A 166 5.13 -7.07 14.19
N MET A 167 5.07 -5.85 14.74
CA MET A 167 4.42 -5.59 16.02
C MET A 167 2.89 -5.67 15.98
N THR A 168 2.31 -5.45 14.82
CA THR A 168 0.85 -5.26 14.65
C THR A 168 0.14 -6.52 14.19
N LEU A 169 0.76 -7.33 13.33
CA LEU A 169 0.21 -8.58 12.80
C LEU A 169 0.54 -9.75 13.74
N ASP A 170 0.00 -9.68 14.96
CA ASP A 170 0.37 -10.48 16.13
C ASP A 170 -0.20 -11.92 16.16
N ASN A 171 -0.90 -12.35 15.12
CA ASN A 171 -1.50 -13.68 15.03
C ASN A 171 -0.75 -14.65 14.10
N ASP A 172 0.35 -14.21 13.49
CA ASP A 172 1.24 -15.07 12.69
C ASP A 172 2.70 -14.88 13.16
N PRO A 173 3.18 -15.72 14.09
CA PRO A 173 4.54 -15.62 14.62
C PRO A 173 5.64 -15.78 13.56
N MET A 174 5.40 -16.56 12.51
CA MET A 174 6.37 -16.73 11.42
C MET A 174 6.51 -15.44 10.60
N LEU A 175 5.38 -14.82 10.28
CA LEU A 175 5.37 -13.53 9.58
C LEU A 175 6.01 -12.43 10.43
N GLN A 176 5.73 -12.40 11.74
CA GLN A 176 6.33 -11.43 12.66
C GLN A 176 7.86 -11.54 12.68
N GLU A 177 8.39 -12.75 12.85
CA GLU A 177 9.84 -12.98 12.86
C GLU A 177 10.47 -12.62 11.52
N TYR A 178 9.83 -12.97 10.42
CA TYR A 178 10.29 -12.64 9.08
C TYR A 178 10.34 -11.13 8.86
N LEU A 179 9.27 -10.41 9.21
CA LEU A 179 9.18 -8.95 9.09
C LEU A 179 10.25 -8.23 9.93
N LEU A 180 10.48 -8.69 11.17
CA LEU A 180 11.49 -8.10 12.02
C LEU A 180 12.91 -8.29 11.43
N ARG A 181 13.22 -9.48 10.95
CA ARG A 181 14.49 -9.76 10.29
C ARG A 181 14.70 -8.89 9.06
N VAL A 182 13.67 -8.75 8.23
CA VAL A 182 13.72 -7.91 7.02
C VAL A 182 13.91 -6.44 7.36
N ALA A 183 13.25 -5.95 8.41
CA ALA A 183 13.45 -4.60 8.92
C ALA A 183 14.89 -4.34 9.39
N GLU A 184 15.52 -5.31 10.06
CA GLU A 184 16.92 -5.22 10.47
C GLU A 184 17.87 -5.19 9.25
N GLU A 185 17.58 -6.01 8.23
CA GLU A 185 18.35 -6.02 6.96
C GLU A 185 18.23 -4.66 6.25
N ASP A 186 17.04 -4.13 6.07
CA ASP A 186 16.82 -2.86 5.35
C ASP A 186 17.37 -1.65 6.12
N PHE A 187 17.35 -1.70 7.45
CA PHE A 187 17.96 -0.68 8.29
C PHE A 187 19.49 -0.61 8.14
N ALA A 188 20.13 -1.72 7.76
CA ALA A 188 21.59 -1.82 7.61
C ALA A 188 22.10 -1.22 6.27
N PHE A 189 21.24 -0.93 5.31
CA PHE A 189 21.56 -0.34 4.00
C PHE A 189 21.29 1.17 3.96
#